data_0dbfca61321353970c3472c90d92c1a4
#
_entry.id   0dbfca61321353970c3472c90d92c1a4
#
_cell.length_a   1.000
_cell.length_b   1.000
_cell.length_c   1.000
_cell.angle_alpha   90.00
_cell.angle_beta   90.00
_cell.angle_gamma   90.00
#
_symmetry.space_group_name_H-M   'P 1'
#
loop_
_entity.id
_entity.type
_entity.pdbx_description
1 polymer ?
#
loop_
_entity_poly.entity_id
_entity_poly.type
_entity_poly.pdbx_seq_one_letter_code
_entity_poly.pdbx_strand_id
1 'polypeptide(L)'
;MQRYMMAASSRGAFPVKFNGGLFTVGHEIGGNVESTPKEHNPDFRQWGSSYWNQNNRLLYWPLIETGDSDLLKPWFDLYLNALPLAKDRTQAYFHHAGASFIETIDFWGLPNLNDFGWDNPTTEVSSE
;
A
#
# COMPACT_ATOMS: atom_id res chain seq x y z
N MET A 1 -0.97 -21.26 -8.52
CA MET A 1 -0.47 -20.77 -7.20
C MET A 1 -0.99 -19.39 -6.86
N GLN A 2 -0.86 -18.38 -7.70
CA GLN A 2 -1.31 -17.00 -7.41
C GLN A 2 -2.81 -16.91 -7.02
N ARG A 3 -3.72 -17.55 -7.76
CA ARG A 3 -5.15 -17.59 -7.42
C ARG A 3 -5.41 -18.12 -6.00
N TYR A 4 -4.70 -19.17 -5.59
CA TYR A 4 -4.81 -19.69 -4.23
C TYR A 4 -4.33 -18.68 -3.19
N MET A 5 -3.18 -18.06 -3.44
CA MET A 5 -2.63 -17.03 -2.54
C MET A 5 -3.60 -15.86 -2.39
N MET A 6 -4.14 -15.38 -3.50
CA MET A 6 -5.12 -14.29 -3.49
C MET A 6 -6.41 -14.70 -2.79
N ALA A 7 -6.94 -15.90 -3.06
CA ALA A 7 -8.14 -16.40 -2.40
C ALA A 7 -7.95 -16.58 -0.88
N ALA A 8 -6.77 -17.01 -0.46
CA ALA A 8 -6.46 -17.20 0.97
C ALA A 8 -6.24 -15.87 1.71
N SER A 9 -5.69 -14.85 1.03
CA SER A 9 -5.27 -13.59 1.65
C SER A 9 -6.19 -12.41 1.36
N SER A 10 -7.02 -12.48 0.29
CA SER A 10 -7.78 -11.34 -0.23
C SER A 10 -9.28 -11.37 0.10
N ARG A 11 -9.73 -12.26 0.99
CA ARG A 11 -11.16 -12.32 1.41
C ARG A 11 -11.44 -11.60 2.73
N GLY A 12 -10.46 -10.85 3.23
CA GLY A 12 -10.61 -10.01 4.41
C GLY A 12 -11.19 -8.63 4.08
N ALA A 13 -11.19 -7.76 5.09
CA ALA A 13 -11.66 -6.38 4.94
C ALA A 13 -10.69 -5.50 4.14
N PHE A 14 -9.43 -5.90 4.02
CA PHE A 14 -8.38 -5.14 3.35
C PHE A 14 -7.70 -5.96 2.26
N PRO A 15 -7.15 -5.29 1.24
CA PRO A 15 -6.44 -5.97 0.17
C PRO A 15 -5.12 -6.58 0.64
N VAL A 16 -4.62 -7.53 -0.14
CA VAL A 16 -3.26 -8.04 0.04
C VAL A 16 -2.26 -6.97 -0.34
N LYS A 17 -1.23 -6.77 0.47
CA LYS A 17 -0.09 -5.91 0.11
C LYS A 17 0.80 -6.63 -0.90
N PHE A 18 1.40 -5.90 -1.82
CA PHE A 18 2.24 -6.47 -2.88
C PHE A 18 3.44 -7.27 -2.33
N ASN A 19 3.92 -6.93 -1.16
CA ASN A 19 5.07 -7.55 -0.50
C ASN A 19 4.70 -8.29 0.80
N GLY A 20 3.44 -8.52 1.07
CA GLY A 20 2.94 -9.14 2.29
C GLY A 20 2.02 -10.34 2.03
N GLY A 21 2.27 -11.10 0.98
CA GLY A 21 1.47 -12.27 0.65
C GLY A 21 1.60 -13.41 1.67
N LEU A 22 0.75 -14.42 1.52
CA LEU A 22 0.67 -15.59 2.41
C LEU A 22 2.00 -16.35 2.51
N PHE A 23 2.75 -16.42 1.41
CA PHE A 23 4.04 -17.07 1.37
C PHE A 23 5.14 -16.01 1.45
N THR A 24 5.73 -15.93 2.60
CA THR A 24 6.85 -15.05 2.86
C THR A 24 8.13 -15.85 2.90
N VAL A 25 9.12 -15.41 2.17
CA VAL A 25 10.46 -15.99 2.21
C VAL A 25 11.29 -15.14 3.14
N GLY A 26 12.11 -15.80 3.97
CA GLY A 26 13.08 -15.07 4.79
C GLY A 26 13.91 -14.16 3.90
N HIS A 27 13.95 -12.89 4.23
CA HIS A 27 14.67 -11.88 3.48
C HIS A 27 15.94 -11.49 4.23
N GLU A 28 17.05 -11.43 3.54
CA GLU A 28 18.26 -10.81 4.08
C GLU A 28 18.00 -9.30 4.24
N ILE A 29 17.87 -8.86 5.48
CA ILE A 29 17.83 -7.44 5.79
C ILE A 29 19.25 -6.90 5.63
N GLY A 30 19.58 -6.40 4.48
CA GLY A 30 20.96 -5.98 4.26
C GLY A 30 21.28 -5.46 2.88
N GLY A 31 20.46 -4.61 2.35
CA GLY A 31 20.86 -3.73 1.27
C GLY A 31 21.21 -2.37 1.87
N ASN A 32 22.47 -1.99 1.93
CA ASN A 32 22.96 -0.64 2.18
C ASN A 32 22.82 -0.04 3.61
N VAL A 33 22.51 -0.79 4.62
CA VAL A 33 22.66 -0.33 6.00
C VAL A 33 23.79 -1.12 6.65
N GLU A 34 24.95 -0.54 6.67
CA GLU A 34 26.21 -1.13 7.16
C GLU A 34 26.23 -1.51 8.65
N SER A 35 25.12 -1.43 9.36
CA SER A 35 25.13 -1.51 10.83
C SER A 35 24.18 -2.52 11.46
N THR A 36 23.41 -3.28 10.68
CA THR A 36 22.54 -4.31 11.27
C THR A 36 23.03 -5.70 10.96
N PRO A 37 23.05 -6.62 11.96
CA PRO A 37 23.30 -8.02 11.71
C PRO A 37 22.36 -8.53 10.63
N LYS A 38 22.86 -9.37 9.73
CA LYS A 38 22.06 -10.06 8.72
C LYS A 38 21.12 -11.04 9.41
N GLU A 39 20.02 -10.53 9.95
CA GLU A 39 18.99 -11.37 10.53
C GLU A 39 17.96 -11.72 9.46
N HIS A 40 17.79 -13.01 9.23
CA HIS A 40 16.67 -13.51 8.44
C HIS A 40 15.38 -13.38 9.24
N ASN A 41 14.65 -12.28 9.04
CA ASN A 41 13.35 -12.11 9.65
C ASN A 41 12.25 -12.40 8.62
N PRO A 42 11.53 -13.51 8.73
CA PRO A 42 10.46 -13.86 7.79
C PRO A 42 9.26 -12.90 7.87
N ASP A 43 9.13 -12.16 8.95
CA ASP A 43 8.06 -11.18 9.14
C ASP A 43 8.41 -9.80 8.59
N PHE A 44 9.69 -9.54 8.29
CA PHE A 44 10.11 -8.29 7.69
C PHE A 44 9.55 -8.15 6.27
N ARG A 45 8.99 -6.98 6.01
CA ARG A 45 8.49 -6.58 4.68
C ARG A 45 9.01 -5.20 4.35
N GLN A 46 9.97 -5.16 3.45
CA GLN A 46 10.41 -3.89 2.89
C GLN A 46 9.21 -3.20 2.22
N TRP A 47 9.02 -1.91 2.48
CA TRP A 47 7.89 -1.13 1.97
C TRP A 47 6.51 -1.66 2.41
N GLY A 48 6.44 -2.36 3.54
CA GLY A 48 5.24 -3.06 4.01
C GLY A 48 4.26 -2.20 4.79
N SER A 49 4.58 -0.94 5.07
CA SER A 49 3.77 -0.07 5.94
C SER A 49 2.46 0.34 5.29
N SER A 50 2.45 0.67 4.01
CA SER A 50 1.28 1.19 3.30
C SER A 50 0.89 0.36 2.08
N TYR A 51 -0.24 0.73 1.49
CA TYR A 51 -0.71 0.18 0.21
C TYR A 51 -0.17 1.05 -0.93
N TRP A 52 0.70 0.47 -1.73
CA TRP A 52 1.27 1.08 -2.93
C TRP A 52 0.41 0.76 -4.13
N ASN A 53 -0.41 1.67 -4.59
CA ASN A 53 -1.34 1.40 -5.68
C ASN A 53 -0.63 0.87 -6.94
N GLN A 54 0.49 1.47 -7.29
CA GLN A 54 1.28 1.09 -8.46
C GLN A 54 1.69 -0.39 -8.41
N ASN A 55 2.10 -0.89 -7.26
CA ASN A 55 2.57 -2.25 -7.07
C ASN A 55 1.42 -3.22 -6.81
N ASN A 56 0.44 -2.82 -5.99
CA ASN A 56 -0.69 -3.68 -5.64
C ASN A 56 -1.55 -4.05 -6.85
N ARG A 57 -1.77 -3.12 -7.79
CA ARG A 57 -2.56 -3.41 -8.99
C ARG A 57 -2.04 -4.62 -9.78
N LEU A 58 -0.72 -4.85 -9.74
CA LEU A 58 -0.10 -5.98 -10.44
C LEU A 58 -0.54 -7.35 -9.88
N LEU A 59 -0.91 -7.41 -8.61
CA LEU A 59 -1.47 -8.63 -7.99
C LEU A 59 -2.91 -8.87 -8.42
N TYR A 60 -3.66 -7.80 -8.66
CA TYR A 60 -5.11 -7.84 -8.89
C TYR A 60 -5.49 -7.94 -10.36
N TRP A 61 -4.73 -7.34 -11.28
CA TRP A 61 -5.04 -7.39 -12.71
C TRP A 61 -5.22 -8.80 -13.29
N PRO A 62 -4.38 -9.79 -12.94
CA PRO A 62 -4.58 -11.15 -13.45
C PRO A 62 -5.92 -11.77 -13.02
N LEU A 63 -6.53 -11.31 -11.93
CA LEU A 63 -7.82 -11.81 -11.45
C LEU A 63 -8.98 -11.37 -12.37
N ILE A 64 -8.82 -10.27 -13.09
CA ILE A 64 -9.79 -9.80 -14.09
C ILE A 64 -9.86 -10.82 -15.24
N GLU A 65 -8.69 -11.20 -15.75
CA GLU A 65 -8.58 -12.17 -16.85
C GLU A 65 -9.06 -13.58 -16.46
N THR A 66 -8.86 -13.96 -15.19
CA THR A 66 -9.29 -15.28 -14.70
C THR A 66 -10.75 -15.32 -14.24
N GLY A 67 -11.45 -14.19 -14.25
CA GLY A 67 -12.85 -14.09 -13.82
C GLY A 67 -13.05 -14.17 -12.30
N ASP A 68 -11.98 -14.03 -11.52
CA ASP A 68 -12.02 -14.07 -10.05
C ASP A 68 -12.36 -12.67 -9.46
N SER A 69 -13.40 -12.03 -9.98
CA SER A 69 -13.78 -10.65 -9.67
C SER A 69 -14.17 -10.42 -8.21
N ASP A 70 -14.62 -11.46 -7.51
CA ASP A 70 -14.91 -11.39 -6.07
C ASP A 70 -13.66 -11.09 -5.24
N LEU A 71 -12.49 -11.50 -5.70
CA LEU A 71 -11.22 -11.24 -5.03
C LEU A 71 -10.72 -9.81 -5.21
N LEU A 72 -11.28 -9.05 -6.15
CA LEU A 72 -10.98 -7.63 -6.36
C LEU A 72 -11.62 -6.72 -5.32
N LYS A 73 -12.70 -7.19 -4.70
CA LYS A 73 -13.54 -6.37 -3.82
C LYS A 73 -12.77 -5.66 -2.72
N PRO A 74 -11.88 -6.28 -1.93
CA PRO A 74 -11.16 -5.58 -0.87
C PRO A 74 -10.28 -4.44 -1.38
N TRP A 75 -9.73 -4.57 -2.60
CA TRP A 75 -8.92 -3.52 -3.19
C TRP A 75 -9.77 -2.32 -3.61
N PHE A 76 -10.90 -2.55 -4.23
CA PHE A 76 -11.83 -1.45 -4.54
C PHE A 76 -12.41 -0.82 -3.29
N ASP A 77 -12.80 -1.63 -2.30
CA ASP A 77 -13.38 -1.14 -1.05
C ASP A 77 -12.40 -0.22 -0.30
N LEU A 78 -11.10 -0.51 -0.30
CA LEU A 78 -10.11 0.37 0.31
C LEU A 78 -10.21 1.80 -0.24
N TYR A 79 -10.23 1.95 -1.57
CA TYR A 79 -10.30 3.27 -2.21
C TYR A 79 -11.69 3.89 -2.13
N LEU A 80 -12.74 3.09 -2.24
CA LEU A 80 -14.11 3.61 -2.13
C LEU A 80 -14.41 4.11 -0.72
N ASN A 81 -13.94 3.41 0.31
CA ASN A 81 -14.09 3.84 1.70
C ASN A 81 -13.25 5.09 2.02
N ALA A 82 -12.09 5.24 1.38
CA ALA A 82 -11.24 6.42 1.52
C ALA A 82 -11.69 7.61 0.65
N LEU A 83 -12.65 7.43 -0.26
CA LEU A 83 -13.07 8.45 -1.21
C LEU A 83 -13.59 9.75 -0.55
N PRO A 84 -14.40 9.73 0.53
CA PRO A 84 -14.81 10.97 1.20
C PRO A 84 -13.60 11.79 1.68
N LEU A 85 -12.66 11.15 2.35
CA LEU A 85 -11.44 11.79 2.84
C LEU A 85 -10.58 12.34 1.68
N ALA A 86 -10.46 11.60 0.57
CA ALA A 86 -9.74 12.04 -0.60
C ALA A 86 -10.38 13.29 -1.24
N LYS A 87 -11.71 13.39 -1.22
CA LYS A 87 -12.45 14.59 -1.68
C LYS A 87 -12.18 15.78 -0.78
N ASP A 88 -12.25 15.59 0.53
CA ASP A 88 -12.01 16.66 1.50
C ASP A 88 -10.58 17.18 1.39
N ARG A 89 -9.60 16.29 1.24
CA ARG A 89 -8.20 16.67 0.99
C ARG A 89 -8.05 17.46 -0.31
N THR A 90 -8.67 17.00 -1.39
CA THR A 90 -8.60 17.71 -2.68
C THR A 90 -9.16 19.12 -2.57
N GLN A 91 -10.29 19.26 -1.88
CA GLN A 91 -10.88 20.58 -1.63
C GLN A 91 -9.98 21.45 -0.75
N ALA A 92 -9.39 20.88 0.30
CA ALA A 92 -8.54 21.64 1.24
C ALA A 92 -7.23 22.11 0.62
N TYR A 93 -6.57 21.27 -0.17
CA TYR A 93 -5.23 21.56 -0.69
C TYR A 93 -5.25 22.17 -2.10
N PHE A 94 -6.20 21.78 -2.94
CA PHE A 94 -6.24 22.20 -4.34
C PHE A 94 -7.42 23.11 -4.66
N HIS A 95 -8.33 23.36 -3.74
CA HIS A 95 -9.46 24.28 -3.84
C HIS A 95 -10.42 24.01 -5.02
N HIS A 96 -10.56 22.72 -5.39
CA HIS A 96 -11.50 22.31 -6.44
C HIS A 96 -12.20 20.99 -6.09
N ALA A 97 -13.30 20.70 -6.78
CA ALA A 97 -13.99 19.42 -6.67
C ALA A 97 -13.16 18.29 -7.31
N GLY A 98 -13.29 17.10 -6.75
CA GLY A 98 -12.59 15.91 -7.21
C GLY A 98 -12.09 15.08 -6.04
N ALA A 99 -11.31 14.04 -6.35
CA ALA A 99 -10.66 13.20 -5.35
C ALA A 99 -9.24 12.89 -5.80
N SER A 100 -8.27 13.19 -4.97
CA SER A 100 -6.86 12.89 -5.22
C SER A 100 -6.39 11.84 -4.22
N PHE A 101 -5.89 10.75 -4.75
CA PHE A 101 -5.19 9.74 -3.96
C PHE A 101 -3.70 9.87 -4.22
N ILE A 102 -2.93 9.79 -3.16
CA ILE A 102 -1.48 9.68 -3.26
C ILE A 102 -1.09 8.25 -3.60
N GLU A 103 0.16 8.06 -3.97
CA GLU A 103 0.69 6.75 -4.35
C GLU A 103 0.55 5.70 -3.24
N THR A 104 0.76 6.12 -2.00
CA THR A 104 0.74 5.26 -0.81
C THR A 104 -0.32 5.70 0.16
N ILE A 105 -1.19 4.79 0.55
CA ILE A 105 -2.21 5.05 1.56
C ILE A 105 -2.21 3.97 2.64
N ASP A 106 -2.53 4.35 3.86
CA ASP A 106 -2.86 3.42 4.93
C ASP A 106 -4.28 2.86 4.77
N PHE A 107 -4.64 1.90 5.60
CA PHE A 107 -5.94 1.25 5.53
C PHE A 107 -7.12 2.20 5.81
N TRP A 108 -6.88 3.36 6.42
CA TRP A 108 -7.88 4.44 6.60
C TRP A 108 -7.85 5.52 5.52
N GLY A 109 -6.95 5.37 4.52
CA GLY A 109 -6.90 6.26 3.36
C GLY A 109 -6.01 7.49 3.52
N LEU A 110 -5.28 7.63 4.62
CA LEU A 110 -4.32 8.71 4.81
C LEU A 110 -2.95 8.36 4.19
N PRO A 111 -2.17 9.38 3.83
CA PRO A 111 -0.76 9.20 3.46
C PRO A 111 0.00 8.54 4.60
N ASN A 112 0.87 7.59 4.26
CA ASN A 112 1.87 7.15 5.23
C ASN A 112 2.97 8.21 5.33
N LEU A 113 3.17 8.73 6.53
CA LEU A 113 4.16 9.78 6.78
C LEU A 113 5.60 9.33 6.45
N ASN A 114 5.90 8.04 6.58
CA ASN A 114 7.22 7.51 6.27
C ASN A 114 7.52 7.46 4.75
N ASP A 115 6.47 7.45 3.94
CA ASP A 115 6.57 7.34 2.49
C ASP A 115 6.36 8.71 1.80
N PHE A 116 6.01 9.74 2.58
CA PHE A 116 5.75 11.07 2.08
C PHE A 116 7.02 11.92 2.08
N GLY A 117 7.38 12.44 0.92
CA GLY A 117 8.53 13.35 0.81
C GLY A 117 9.90 12.68 0.93
N TRP A 118 10.00 11.41 0.58
CA TRP A 118 11.26 10.67 0.66
C TRP A 118 12.39 11.25 -0.21
N ASP A 119 12.06 11.99 -1.28
CA ASP A 119 13.03 12.76 -2.08
C ASP A 119 13.43 14.10 -1.44
N ASN A 120 12.60 14.59 -0.53
CA ASN A 120 12.83 15.80 0.23
C ASN A 120 12.45 15.55 1.69
N PRO A 121 13.34 15.03 2.50
CA PRO A 121 13.09 14.94 3.93
C PRO A 121 12.86 16.37 4.44
N THR A 122 11.59 16.73 4.63
CA THR A 122 11.21 17.99 5.23
C THR A 122 11.61 17.97 6.69
N THR A 123 12.86 18.32 6.96
CA THR A 123 13.33 18.69 8.29
C THR A 123 12.86 20.09 8.68
N GLU A 124 12.16 20.76 7.78
CA GLU A 124 11.62 22.09 8.02
C GLU A 124 10.11 22.11 7.81
N VAL A 125 9.37 21.72 8.83
CA VAL A 125 8.09 22.36 9.06
C VAL A 125 8.43 23.75 9.54
N SER A 126 8.52 24.70 8.61
CA SER A 126 8.60 26.10 8.97
C SER A 126 7.36 26.42 9.80
N SER A 127 7.59 26.68 11.08
CA SER A 127 6.59 27.33 11.95
C SER A 127 6.41 28.76 11.47
N GLU A 128 5.48 28.98 10.58
CA GLU A 128 4.82 30.26 10.36
C GLU A 128 3.31 30.13 10.59
#